data_9e8772af9214d30f814417bc90a18a48
#
_entry.id   9e8772af9214d30f814417bc90a18a48
#
_cell.length_a   1.000
_cell.length_b   1.000
_cell.length_c   1.000
_cell.angle_alpha   90.00
_cell.angle_beta   90.00
_cell.angle_gamma   90.00
#
_symmetry.space_group_name_H-M   'P 1'
#
loop_
_entity.id
_entity.type
_entity.pdbx_description
1 polymer ?
#
loop_
_entity_poly.entity_id
_entity_poly.type
_entity_poly.pdbx_seq_one_letter_code
_entity_poly.pdbx_strand_id
1 'polypeptide(L)'
;MNKPRKGDLRVWWIPQVPMKSFFVPVGNLHEAKLILDTLADYDMFQLKNNIKPDFSNAGGLQVFNGDDWYTWYNHEGNDFDTVADLLDSE
;
A
#
# COMPACT_ATOMS: atom_id res chain seq x y z
N MET A 1 -20.89 4.61 2.10
CA MET A 1 -19.59 4.54 1.40
C MET A 1 -19.77 4.83 -0.07
N ASN A 2 -18.91 5.67 -0.62
CA ASN A 2 -18.96 6.00 -2.04
C ASN A 2 -18.45 4.82 -2.86
N LYS A 3 -19.09 4.59 -4.00
CA LYS A 3 -18.60 3.60 -4.95
C LYS A 3 -17.30 4.08 -5.58
N PRO A 4 -16.34 3.18 -5.82
CA PRO A 4 -15.11 3.59 -6.47
C PRO A 4 -15.37 4.01 -7.92
N ARG A 5 -14.50 4.87 -8.43
CA ARG A 5 -14.51 5.34 -9.81
C ARG A 5 -13.25 4.88 -10.52
N LYS A 6 -13.33 4.74 -11.82
CA LYS A 6 -12.15 4.39 -12.62
C LYS A 6 -11.02 5.36 -12.32
N GLY A 7 -9.86 4.82 -11.98
CA GLY A 7 -8.68 5.60 -11.63
C GLY A 7 -8.48 5.81 -10.13
N ASP A 8 -9.47 5.46 -9.31
CA ASP A 8 -9.31 5.56 -7.86
C ASP A 8 -8.21 4.62 -7.38
N LEU A 9 -7.48 5.06 -6.37
CA LEU A 9 -6.36 4.33 -5.79
C LEU A 9 -6.67 3.91 -4.36
N ARG A 10 -6.16 2.75 -3.98
CA ARG A 10 -6.18 2.33 -2.58
C ARG A 10 -4.93 1.53 -2.25
N VAL A 11 -4.44 1.71 -1.03
CA VAL A 11 -3.39 0.87 -0.47
C VAL A 11 -4.04 -0.36 0.13
N TRP A 12 -3.43 -1.54 -0.05
CA TRP A 12 -3.81 -2.74 0.70
C TRP A 12 -2.67 -3.09 1.66
N TRP A 13 -3.03 -3.67 2.80
CA TRP A 13 -2.05 -4.00 3.83
C TRP A 13 -2.49 -5.23 4.62
N ILE A 14 -1.55 -6.15 4.82
CA ILE A 14 -1.72 -7.32 5.67
C ILE A 14 -0.72 -7.19 6.81
N PRO A 15 -1.19 -6.89 8.04
CA PRO A 15 -0.27 -6.67 9.17
C PRO A 15 0.56 -7.89 9.53
N GLN A 16 -0.02 -9.07 9.38
CA GLN A 16 0.63 -10.34 9.73
C GLN A 16 0.09 -11.41 8.79
N VAL A 17 0.96 -11.96 7.95
CA VAL A 17 0.56 -13.02 7.03
C VAL A 17 0.43 -14.34 7.81
N PRO A 18 -0.62 -15.15 7.57
CA PRO A 18 -1.76 -14.96 6.68
C PRO A 18 -2.95 -14.31 7.41
N MET A 19 -3.40 -13.21 6.90
CA MET A 19 -4.60 -12.50 7.39
C MET A 19 -5.27 -11.85 6.20
N LYS A 20 -6.50 -11.40 6.38
CA LYS A 20 -7.16 -10.56 5.38
C LYS A 20 -6.45 -9.21 5.32
N SER A 21 -6.35 -8.66 4.12
CA SER A 21 -5.88 -7.30 3.94
C SER A 21 -6.97 -6.31 4.34
N PHE A 22 -6.56 -5.14 4.79
CA PHE A 22 -7.45 -3.99 4.87
C PHE A 22 -7.00 -2.96 3.83
N PHE A 23 -7.85 -1.96 3.56
CA PHE A 23 -7.62 -1.04 2.46
C PHE A 23 -7.73 0.40 2.95
N VAL A 24 -6.88 1.28 2.40
CA VAL A 24 -6.89 2.70 2.69
C VAL A 24 -7.00 3.47 1.37
N PRO A 25 -8.10 4.19 1.13
CA PRO A 25 -8.19 5.01 -0.08
C PRO A 25 -7.15 6.12 -0.05
N VAL A 26 -6.51 6.37 -1.18
CA VAL A 26 -5.51 7.43 -1.31
C VAL A 26 -5.80 8.24 -2.58
N GLY A 27 -5.37 9.49 -2.59
CA GLY A 27 -5.65 10.39 -3.70
C GLY A 27 -4.54 10.44 -4.76
N ASN A 28 -3.33 10.02 -4.40
CA ASN A 28 -2.19 10.08 -5.31
C ASN A 28 -1.06 9.16 -4.82
N LEU A 29 0.02 9.09 -5.60
CA LEU A 29 1.13 8.20 -5.30
C LEU A 29 1.91 8.61 -4.05
N HIS A 30 2.01 9.91 -3.77
CA HIS A 30 2.70 10.41 -2.57
C HIS A 30 1.94 9.99 -1.31
N GLU A 31 0.61 10.07 -1.34
CA GLU A 31 -0.21 9.59 -0.22
C GLU A 31 -0.05 8.08 -0.02
N ALA A 32 -0.02 7.32 -1.12
CA ALA A 32 0.18 5.88 -1.04
C ALA A 32 1.51 5.55 -0.38
N LYS A 33 2.58 6.27 -0.76
CA LYS A 33 3.89 6.06 -0.17
C LYS A 33 3.90 6.40 1.31
N LEU A 34 3.30 7.53 1.69
CA LEU A 34 3.21 7.93 3.09
C LEU A 34 2.51 6.87 3.94
N ILE A 35 1.39 6.35 3.45
CA ILE A 35 0.63 5.34 4.18
C ILE A 35 1.44 4.05 4.31
N LEU A 36 2.03 3.57 3.21
CA LEU A 36 2.80 2.32 3.24
C LEU A 36 4.04 2.44 4.12
N ASP A 37 4.76 3.55 4.04
CA ASP A 37 5.93 3.78 4.89
C ASP A 37 5.54 3.85 6.36
N THR A 38 4.44 4.52 6.66
CA THR A 38 3.95 4.64 8.04
C THR A 38 3.57 3.28 8.62
N LEU A 39 2.87 2.46 7.83
CA LEU A 39 2.48 1.11 8.27
C LEU A 39 3.70 0.23 8.49
N ALA A 40 4.69 0.31 7.62
CA ALA A 40 5.93 -0.45 7.76
C ALA A 40 6.71 -0.01 8.99
N ASP A 41 6.80 1.30 9.24
CA ASP A 41 7.47 1.84 10.43
C ASP A 41 6.76 1.42 11.70
N TYR A 42 5.44 1.43 11.70
CA TYR A 42 4.65 0.99 12.84
C TYR A 42 4.89 -0.50 13.15
N ASP A 43 4.93 -1.33 12.11
CA ASP A 43 5.24 -2.75 12.29
C ASP A 43 6.63 -2.96 12.86
N MET A 44 7.61 -2.20 12.39
CA MET A 44 8.98 -2.28 12.92
C MET A 44 9.03 -1.82 14.37
N PHE A 45 8.29 -0.76 14.72
CA PHE A 45 8.17 -0.31 16.11
C PHE A 45 7.62 -1.41 17.00
N GLN A 46 6.57 -2.10 16.54
CA GLN A 46 5.97 -3.21 17.30
C GLN A 46 6.95 -4.35 17.51
N LEU A 47 7.71 -4.69 16.46
CA LEU A 47 8.71 -5.75 16.54
C LEU A 47 9.81 -5.41 17.55
N LYS A 48 10.34 -4.19 17.48
CA LYS A 48 11.40 -3.72 18.38
C LYS A 48 10.97 -3.65 19.83
N ASN A 49 9.68 -3.50 20.09
CA ASN A 49 9.13 -3.41 21.43
C ASN A 49 8.46 -4.71 21.87
N ASN A 50 8.73 -5.81 21.18
CA ASN A 50 8.26 -7.14 21.51
C ASN A 50 6.73 -7.27 21.51
N ILE A 51 6.04 -6.40 20.77
CA ILE A 51 4.58 -6.47 20.63
C ILE A 51 4.20 -7.48 19.55
N LYS A 52 5.01 -7.60 18.50
CA LYS A 52 4.84 -8.59 17.44
C LYS A 52 5.92 -9.66 17.53
N PRO A 53 5.56 -10.94 17.31
CA PRO A 53 6.54 -12.02 17.37
C PRO A 53 7.51 -12.05 16.19
N ASP A 54 7.08 -11.54 15.01
CA ASP A 54 7.95 -11.52 13.84
C ASP A 54 7.52 -10.37 12.91
N PHE A 55 8.26 -10.18 11.83
CA PHE A 55 8.03 -9.14 10.83
C PHE A 55 7.56 -9.80 9.54
N SER A 56 6.24 -10.02 9.43
CA SER A 56 5.65 -10.80 8.35
C SER A 56 4.45 -10.07 7.73
N ASN A 57 4.67 -8.84 7.30
CA ASN A 57 3.63 -8.02 6.66
C ASN A 57 3.75 -8.05 5.13
N ALA A 58 2.70 -7.58 4.48
CA ALA A 58 2.67 -7.39 3.03
C ALA A 58 1.75 -6.22 2.71
N GLY A 59 2.06 -5.52 1.62
CA GLY A 59 1.25 -4.38 1.20
C GLY A 59 1.52 -3.98 -0.24
N GLY A 60 0.69 -3.09 -0.75
CA GLY A 60 0.84 -2.60 -2.11
C GLY A 60 -0.24 -1.60 -2.49
N LEU A 61 -0.25 -1.23 -3.75
CA LEU A 61 -1.16 -0.23 -4.30
C LEU A 61 -2.04 -0.87 -5.37
N GLN A 62 -3.32 -0.54 -5.34
CA GLN A 62 -4.30 -0.98 -6.33
C GLN A 62 -4.98 0.20 -6.98
N VAL A 63 -5.44 -0.01 -8.21
CA VAL A 63 -6.22 0.97 -8.97
C VAL A 63 -7.52 0.32 -9.43
N PHE A 64 -8.61 1.09 -9.41
CA PHE A 64 -9.91 0.63 -9.90
C PHE A 64 -10.01 0.92 -11.39
N ASN A 65 -10.32 -0.10 -12.18
CA ASN A 65 -10.39 0.04 -13.64
C ASN A 65 -11.81 0.35 -14.17
N GLY A 66 -12.76 0.50 -13.27
CA GLY A 66 -14.16 0.70 -13.60
C GLY A 66 -15.02 -0.51 -13.28
N ASP A 67 -14.43 -1.69 -13.18
CA ASP A 67 -15.13 -2.94 -12.83
C ASP A 67 -14.58 -3.56 -11.56
N ASP A 68 -13.26 -3.56 -11.39
CA ASP A 68 -12.62 -4.25 -10.28
C ASP A 68 -11.29 -3.56 -9.94
N TRP A 69 -10.67 -4.00 -8.84
CA TRP A 69 -9.40 -3.50 -8.38
C TRP A 69 -8.26 -4.39 -8.89
N TYR A 70 -7.20 -3.73 -9.38
CA TYR A 70 -6.02 -4.42 -9.93
C TYR A 70 -4.77 -3.81 -9.34
N THR A 71 -3.67 -4.57 -9.34
CA THR A 71 -2.36 -4.06 -8.97
C THR A 71 -2.03 -2.85 -9.85
N TRP A 72 -1.58 -1.77 -9.22
CA TRP A 72 -1.21 -0.57 -9.94
C TRP A 72 0.15 -0.75 -10.62
N TYR A 73 0.23 -0.31 -11.87
CA TYR A 73 1.48 -0.19 -12.62
C TYR A 73 1.49 1.17 -13.31
N ASN A 74 2.70 1.75 -13.48
CA ASN A 74 2.79 2.95 -14.29
C ASN A 74 2.72 2.59 -15.79
N HIS A 75 2.79 3.60 -16.65
CA HIS A 75 2.69 3.39 -18.11
C HIS A 75 3.87 2.59 -18.67
N GLU A 76 4.97 2.47 -17.93
CA GLU A 76 6.13 1.67 -18.33
C GLU A 76 6.06 0.23 -17.79
N GLY A 77 5.00 -0.09 -17.02
CA GLY A 77 4.83 -1.42 -16.46
C GLY A 77 5.53 -1.65 -15.13
N ASN A 78 6.05 -0.59 -14.49
CA ASN A 78 6.69 -0.70 -13.19
C ASN A 78 5.65 -0.66 -12.07
N ASP A 79 5.81 -1.51 -11.07
CA ASP A 79 4.94 -1.53 -9.90
C ASP A 79 5.25 -0.37 -8.95
N PHE A 80 4.44 -0.26 -7.90
CA PHE A 80 4.57 0.86 -6.97
C PHE A 80 5.88 0.81 -6.19
N ASP A 81 6.35 -0.38 -5.80
CA ASP A 81 7.61 -0.49 -5.04
C ASP A 81 8.78 0.09 -5.83
N THR A 82 8.81 -0.15 -7.13
CA THR A 82 9.84 0.39 -8.01
C THR A 82 9.74 1.92 -8.12
N VAL A 83 8.50 2.43 -8.29
CA VAL A 83 8.26 3.86 -8.50
C VAL A 83 8.45 4.65 -7.20
N ALA A 84 8.15 4.05 -6.05
CA ALA A 84 8.19 4.74 -4.75
C ALA A 84 9.58 5.31 -4.45
N ASP A 85 10.64 4.61 -4.85
CA ASP A 85 12.01 5.11 -4.67
C ASP A 85 12.25 6.42 -5.41
N LEU A 86 11.60 6.60 -6.56
CA LEU A 86 11.71 7.82 -7.35
C LEU A 86 10.99 8.99 -6.69
N LEU A 87 9.92 8.72 -5.94
CA LEU A 87 9.18 9.76 -5.23
C LEU A 87 10.02 10.40 -4.13
N ASP A 88 10.93 9.65 -3.52
CA ASP A 88 11.82 10.16 -2.48
C ASP A 88 12.85 11.15 -2.99
N SER A 89 13.16 11.12 -4.28
CA SER A 89 14.19 11.96 -4.86
C SER A 89 13.65 13.31 -5.35
N GLU A 90 12.37 13.56 -5.22
CA GLU A 90 11.74 14.81 -5.66
C GLU A 90 11.73 15.87 -4.59
#